data_810d39534f7fe4d05de60e27ad472928
#
_entry.id   810d39534f7fe4d05de60e27ad472928
#
_cell.length_a   1.000
_cell.length_b   1.000
_cell.length_c   1.000
_cell.angle_alpha   90.00
_cell.angle_beta   90.00
_cell.angle_gamma   90.00
#
_symmetry.space_group_name_H-M   'P 1'
#
loop_
_entity.id
_entity.type
_entity.pdbx_description
1 polymer ?
#
loop_
_entity_poly.entity_id
_entity_poly.type
_entity_poly.pdbx_seq_one_letter_code
_entity_poly.pdbx_strand_id
1 'polypeptide(L)'
;MLRLSIFLLIFLGLPNAPKINEEHKEIISKTLSFDGASDQNLMIIKNISGSILIEGTQSNNVSVDVEKVIKAESQKDLQEGIRDITLGIVKTGDSIILFTDSPYATLNIENGKVLYRWDNDFGEIDYRFSFDYSVKVPYGTLVDISTVDQGDVRIIDTGATVSASNVNGSVYLEKITAVTKASSVNGVVECEITEKPIDDCSFNTINGDIRITTPSNLSADVSYDAMHGSFYTDFDIQILPGRIERTKESSKNGTEYKIEKNPQFRIGAGEVNMWFKTINGDMILRRAN
;
A
#
# COMPACT_ATOMS: atom_id res chain seq x y z
N MET A 1 3.66 -41.66 60.55
CA MET A 1 4.05 -42.04 59.19
C MET A 1 3.55 -41.01 58.23
N LEU A 2 4.42 -40.09 57.82
CA LEU A 2 4.06 -38.97 56.94
C LEU A 2 4.43 -39.37 55.47
N ARG A 3 3.44 -39.51 54.58
CA ARG A 3 3.69 -39.82 53.18
C ARG A 3 3.88 -38.52 52.41
N LEU A 4 5.15 -38.31 51.96
CA LEU A 4 5.52 -37.19 51.11
C LEU A 4 5.18 -37.57 49.66
N SER A 5 4.19 -36.94 49.06
CA SER A 5 3.85 -37.06 47.64
C SER A 5 4.70 -36.05 46.84
N ILE A 6 5.63 -36.55 46.07
CA ILE A 6 6.41 -35.73 45.13
C ILE A 6 5.56 -35.51 43.87
N PHE A 7 5.15 -34.26 43.62
CA PHE A 7 4.52 -33.83 42.37
C PHE A 7 5.65 -33.58 41.35
N LEU A 8 5.77 -34.44 40.38
CA LEU A 8 6.66 -34.28 39.23
C LEU A 8 6.00 -33.28 38.24
N LEU A 9 6.42 -32.02 38.22
CA LEU A 9 6.01 -31.05 37.22
C LEU A 9 6.68 -31.40 35.89
N ILE A 10 5.94 -31.97 34.97
CA ILE A 10 6.38 -32.13 33.56
C ILE A 10 6.26 -30.77 32.92
N PHE A 11 7.39 -30.08 32.71
CA PHE A 11 7.51 -28.94 31.84
C PHE A 11 7.33 -29.44 30.39
N LEU A 12 6.12 -29.32 29.85
CA LEU A 12 5.89 -29.40 28.42
C LEU A 12 6.55 -28.16 27.79
N GLY A 13 7.73 -28.36 27.18
CA GLY A 13 8.41 -27.33 26.43
C GLY A 13 7.48 -26.81 25.33
N LEU A 14 7.26 -25.50 25.30
CA LEU A 14 6.66 -24.81 24.18
C LEU A 14 7.48 -25.14 22.92
N PRO A 15 6.84 -25.41 21.77
CA PRO A 15 7.59 -25.62 20.54
C PRO A 15 8.48 -24.38 20.30
N ASN A 16 9.79 -24.61 20.14
CA ASN A 16 10.74 -23.54 19.83
C ASN A 16 10.26 -22.84 18.54
N ALA A 17 10.20 -21.52 18.59
CA ALA A 17 10.07 -20.73 17.37
C ALA A 17 11.17 -21.15 16.37
N PRO A 18 10.88 -21.25 15.08
CA PRO A 18 11.85 -21.70 14.09
C PRO A 18 13.13 -20.89 14.16
N LYS A 19 14.27 -21.58 14.31
CA LYS A 19 15.58 -20.94 14.32
C LYS A 19 15.94 -20.62 12.87
N ILE A 20 15.79 -19.36 12.46
CA ILE A 20 16.37 -18.86 11.21
C ILE A 20 17.89 -18.88 11.41
N ASN A 21 18.57 -19.84 10.78
CA ASN A 21 20.00 -20.04 10.92
C ASN A 21 20.78 -19.59 9.68
N GLU A 22 20.11 -19.43 8.54
CA GLU A 22 20.71 -19.15 7.24
C GLU A 22 20.09 -17.91 6.62
N GLU A 23 20.91 -17.00 6.12
CA GLU A 23 20.49 -15.77 5.47
C GLU A 23 21.32 -15.53 4.21
N HIS A 24 20.67 -15.13 3.14
CA HIS A 24 21.28 -14.60 1.93
C HIS A 24 20.79 -13.19 1.69
N LYS A 25 21.73 -12.28 1.41
CA LYS A 25 21.46 -10.89 1.12
C LYS A 25 22.13 -10.49 -0.18
N GLU A 26 21.37 -9.85 -1.08
CA GLU A 26 21.82 -9.43 -2.40
C GLU A 26 21.31 -8.01 -2.67
N ILE A 27 22.17 -7.17 -3.25
CA ILE A 27 21.81 -5.85 -3.77
C ILE A 27 21.70 -5.94 -5.30
N ILE A 28 20.53 -5.64 -5.83
CA ILE A 28 20.24 -5.65 -7.27
C ILE A 28 20.10 -4.20 -7.74
N SER A 29 21.08 -3.70 -8.50
CA SER A 29 21.04 -2.35 -9.06
C SER A 29 20.76 -2.38 -10.55
N LYS A 30 19.82 -1.56 -11.02
CA LYS A 30 19.44 -1.40 -12.44
C LYS A 30 19.25 0.07 -12.78
N THR A 31 19.64 0.42 -14.00
CA THR A 31 19.23 1.69 -14.61
C THR A 31 18.31 1.38 -15.78
N LEU A 32 17.11 1.92 -15.76
CA LEU A 32 16.08 1.72 -16.76
C LEU A 32 15.71 3.08 -17.39
N SER A 33 15.06 3.04 -18.55
CA SER A 33 14.48 4.22 -19.18
C SER A 33 13.12 3.88 -19.75
N PHE A 34 12.21 4.84 -19.74
CA PHE A 34 10.99 4.75 -20.53
C PHE A 34 11.31 4.86 -22.01
N ASP A 35 10.45 4.34 -22.89
CA ASP A 35 10.72 4.30 -24.34
C ASP A 35 10.51 5.65 -25.03
N GLY A 36 9.94 6.64 -24.36
CA GLY A 36 9.74 8.00 -24.84
C GLY A 36 9.67 9.02 -23.72
N ALA A 37 9.71 10.30 -24.09
CA ALA A 37 9.37 11.40 -23.20
C ALA A 37 7.84 11.56 -23.22
N SER A 38 7.15 10.93 -22.30
CA SER A 38 5.69 10.95 -22.22
C SER A 38 5.24 11.37 -20.83
N ASP A 39 4.20 12.18 -20.75
CA ASP A 39 3.46 12.48 -19.54
C ASP A 39 2.64 11.28 -19.03
N GLN A 40 2.66 10.17 -19.78
CA GLN A 40 2.03 8.89 -19.44
C GLN A 40 3.01 7.87 -18.89
N ASN A 41 4.29 8.23 -18.69
CA ASN A 41 5.26 7.33 -18.06
C ASN A 41 4.75 6.83 -16.72
N LEU A 42 4.71 5.50 -16.54
CA LEU A 42 4.12 4.87 -15.38
C LEU A 42 5.08 3.87 -14.73
N MET A 43 5.40 4.10 -13.47
CA MET A 43 6.15 3.18 -12.63
C MET A 43 5.19 2.33 -11.81
N ILE A 44 5.26 1.02 -11.95
CA ILE A 44 4.46 0.06 -11.21
C ILE A 44 5.37 -0.83 -10.37
N ILE A 45 5.09 -0.97 -9.07
CA ILE A 45 5.75 -1.96 -8.20
C ILE A 45 4.70 -2.80 -7.51
N LYS A 46 4.78 -4.12 -7.69
CA LYS A 46 3.94 -5.11 -7.00
C LYS A 46 4.83 -5.99 -6.14
N ASN A 47 4.94 -5.62 -4.87
CA ASN A 47 5.75 -6.32 -3.88
C ASN A 47 4.87 -7.18 -2.97
N ILE A 48 5.46 -8.22 -2.39
CA ILE A 48 4.82 -9.08 -1.38
C ILE A 48 5.34 -8.74 0.01
N SER A 49 6.65 -8.63 0.17
CA SER A 49 7.29 -8.41 1.47
C SER A 49 8.44 -7.44 1.33
N GLY A 50 8.52 -6.46 2.22
CA GLY A 50 9.51 -5.41 2.25
C GLY A 50 8.96 -4.03 1.94
N SER A 51 9.80 -3.02 2.14
CA SER A 51 9.48 -1.60 1.98
C SER A 51 9.65 -1.11 0.54
N ILE A 52 8.98 0.00 0.22
CA ILE A 52 9.14 0.65 -1.09
C ILE A 52 9.34 2.14 -0.85
N LEU A 53 10.50 2.66 -1.28
CA LEU A 53 10.80 4.08 -1.36
C LEU A 53 10.84 4.51 -2.83
N ILE A 54 10.04 5.53 -3.19
CA ILE A 54 10.08 6.19 -4.49
C ILE A 54 10.44 7.65 -4.29
N GLU A 55 11.38 8.15 -5.07
CA GLU A 55 11.76 9.56 -5.10
C GLU A 55 11.72 10.11 -6.53
N GLY A 56 11.06 11.24 -6.72
CA GLY A 56 11.12 11.99 -7.97
C GLY A 56 12.48 12.66 -8.16
N THR A 57 13.00 12.67 -9.37
CA THR A 57 14.30 13.29 -9.69
C THR A 57 14.26 14.02 -11.02
N GLN A 58 15.25 14.91 -11.25
CA GLN A 58 15.43 15.59 -12.54
C GLN A 58 16.14 14.69 -13.58
N SER A 59 16.49 13.45 -13.24
CA SER A 59 17.06 12.49 -14.18
C SER A 59 16.01 12.00 -15.17
N ASN A 60 16.40 11.70 -16.40
CA ASN A 60 15.53 11.05 -17.38
C ASN A 60 15.51 9.52 -17.24
N ASN A 61 16.36 8.95 -16.38
CA ASN A 61 16.45 7.53 -16.16
C ASN A 61 15.80 7.15 -14.81
N VAL A 62 15.26 5.94 -14.77
CA VAL A 62 14.82 5.28 -13.55
C VAL A 62 16.03 4.55 -12.94
N SER A 63 16.39 4.89 -11.70
CA SER A 63 17.37 4.14 -10.91
C SER A 63 16.65 3.21 -9.96
N VAL A 64 17.00 1.94 -9.97
CA VAL A 64 16.40 0.91 -9.14
C VAL A 64 17.50 0.23 -8.33
N ASP A 65 17.42 0.34 -7.03
CA ASP A 65 18.22 -0.41 -6.07
C ASP A 65 17.27 -1.25 -5.22
N VAL A 66 17.50 -2.56 -5.19
CA VAL A 66 16.66 -3.49 -4.45
C VAL A 66 17.54 -4.35 -3.56
N GLU A 67 17.27 -4.34 -2.26
CA GLU A 67 17.83 -5.28 -1.32
C GLU A 67 16.92 -6.50 -1.25
N LYS A 68 17.41 -7.65 -1.75
CA LYS A 68 16.76 -8.95 -1.64
C LYS A 68 17.34 -9.69 -0.44
N VAL A 69 16.48 -10.16 0.45
CA VAL A 69 16.87 -10.99 1.58
C VAL A 69 16.08 -12.28 1.55
N ILE A 70 16.77 -13.43 1.67
CA ILE A 70 16.16 -14.76 1.84
C ILE A 70 16.63 -15.32 3.18
N LYS A 71 15.69 -15.87 3.97
CA LYS A 71 15.98 -16.51 5.26
C LYS A 71 15.35 -17.88 5.33
N ALA A 72 16.07 -18.88 5.83
CA ALA A 72 15.59 -20.24 5.98
C ALA A 72 16.18 -20.93 7.21
N GLU A 73 15.61 -22.07 7.60
CA GLU A 73 16.14 -22.91 8.69
C GLU A 73 17.24 -23.85 8.23
N SER A 74 17.29 -24.17 6.93
CA SER A 74 18.30 -25.04 6.35
C SER A 74 18.93 -24.43 5.12
N GLN A 75 20.18 -24.86 4.83
CA GLN A 75 20.89 -24.47 3.62
C GLN A 75 20.15 -24.91 2.33
N LYS A 76 19.43 -26.04 2.38
CA LYS A 76 18.63 -26.53 1.25
C LYS A 76 17.51 -25.54 0.93
N ASP A 77 16.73 -25.16 1.94
CA ASP A 77 15.59 -24.27 1.80
C ASP A 77 16.04 -22.84 1.43
N LEU A 78 17.20 -22.41 1.95
CA LEU A 78 17.83 -21.15 1.54
C LEU A 78 18.15 -21.15 0.04
N GLN A 79 18.77 -22.22 -0.49
CA GLN A 79 19.10 -22.32 -1.92
C GLN A 79 17.82 -22.40 -2.78
N GLU A 80 16.78 -23.02 -2.29
CA GLU A 80 15.46 -23.04 -2.94
C GLU A 80 14.88 -21.62 -3.01
N GLY A 81 14.83 -20.88 -1.92
CA GLY A 81 14.35 -19.50 -1.89
C GLY A 81 15.17 -18.55 -2.78
N ILE A 82 16.51 -18.71 -2.83
CA ILE A 82 17.37 -17.92 -3.72
C ILE A 82 17.01 -18.13 -5.18
N ARG A 83 16.75 -19.37 -5.59
CA ARG A 83 16.40 -19.77 -6.95
C ARG A 83 14.98 -19.32 -7.33
N ASP A 84 14.01 -19.52 -6.42
CA ASP A 84 12.59 -19.37 -6.70
C ASP A 84 12.10 -17.92 -6.58
N ILE A 85 12.78 -17.08 -5.79
CA ILE A 85 12.39 -15.70 -5.58
C ILE A 85 13.34 -14.77 -6.31
N THR A 86 12.86 -14.09 -7.34
CA THR A 86 13.69 -13.19 -8.16
C THR A 86 12.97 -11.84 -8.39
N LEU A 87 13.73 -10.84 -8.81
CA LEU A 87 13.17 -9.55 -9.23
C LEU A 87 12.70 -9.64 -10.68
N GLY A 88 11.39 -9.59 -10.88
CA GLY A 88 10.80 -9.47 -12.21
C GLY A 88 10.80 -8.02 -12.70
N ILE A 89 11.16 -7.83 -13.96
CA ILE A 89 11.15 -6.52 -14.63
C ILE A 89 10.47 -6.66 -15.99
N VAL A 90 9.39 -5.93 -16.20
CA VAL A 90 8.69 -5.86 -17.50
C VAL A 90 8.62 -4.42 -17.95
N LYS A 91 8.95 -4.17 -19.21
CA LYS A 91 8.72 -2.90 -19.91
C LYS A 91 7.63 -3.11 -20.95
N THR A 92 6.63 -2.26 -20.95
CA THR A 92 5.55 -2.29 -21.94
C THR A 92 5.05 -0.89 -22.23
N GLY A 93 5.32 -0.38 -23.46
CA GLY A 93 5.03 1.00 -23.81
C GLY A 93 5.74 1.98 -22.85
N ASP A 94 4.97 2.91 -22.29
CA ASP A 94 5.46 3.90 -21.32
C ASP A 94 5.46 3.40 -19.88
N SER A 95 5.34 2.08 -19.65
CA SER A 95 5.28 1.51 -18.31
C SER A 95 6.51 0.66 -18.00
N ILE A 96 7.01 0.80 -16.77
CA ILE A 96 8.02 -0.07 -16.16
C ILE A 96 7.38 -0.74 -14.97
N ILE A 97 7.38 -2.08 -14.94
CA ILE A 97 6.77 -2.90 -13.91
C ILE A 97 7.86 -3.68 -13.20
N LEU A 98 7.99 -3.49 -11.90
CA LEU A 98 8.83 -4.29 -11.01
C LEU A 98 7.91 -5.15 -10.13
N PHE A 99 8.28 -6.41 -9.93
CA PHE A 99 7.47 -7.32 -9.12
C PHE A 99 8.33 -8.44 -8.53
N THR A 100 7.83 -9.08 -7.48
CA THR A 100 8.42 -10.33 -6.98
C THR A 100 8.06 -11.45 -7.95
N ASP A 101 9.04 -11.94 -8.71
CA ASP A 101 8.86 -13.07 -9.62
C ASP A 101 9.15 -14.38 -8.89
N SER A 102 8.26 -15.36 -9.05
CA SER A 102 8.27 -16.62 -8.32
C SER A 102 7.41 -17.66 -9.01
N PRO A 103 7.68 -18.97 -8.83
CA PRO A 103 6.76 -20.04 -9.25
C PRO A 103 5.36 -19.92 -8.62
N TYR A 104 5.24 -19.20 -7.51
CA TYR A 104 3.99 -18.99 -6.75
C TYR A 104 3.25 -17.71 -7.14
N ALA A 105 3.75 -16.96 -8.12
CA ALA A 105 3.18 -15.68 -8.52
C ALA A 105 2.81 -15.67 -10.00
N THR A 106 1.73 -14.97 -10.31
CA THR A 106 1.30 -14.74 -11.69
C THR A 106 1.15 -13.24 -11.93
N LEU A 107 1.84 -12.74 -12.96
CA LEU A 107 1.68 -11.39 -13.47
C LEU A 107 0.92 -11.45 -14.80
N ASN A 108 -0.26 -10.85 -14.85
CA ASN A 108 -1.03 -10.70 -16.08
C ASN A 108 -1.16 -9.20 -16.41
N ILE A 109 -0.95 -8.87 -17.68
CA ILE A 109 -1.14 -7.51 -18.19
C ILE A 109 -2.25 -7.57 -19.24
N GLU A 110 -3.43 -7.05 -18.88
CA GLU A 110 -4.60 -7.07 -19.74
C GLU A 110 -5.21 -5.67 -19.85
N ASN A 111 -5.37 -5.15 -21.06
CA ASN A 111 -5.97 -3.84 -21.32
C ASN A 111 -5.33 -2.70 -20.50
N GLY A 112 -4.00 -2.71 -20.36
CA GLY A 112 -3.25 -1.71 -19.57
C GLY A 112 -3.37 -1.88 -18.05
N LYS A 113 -4.08 -2.89 -17.56
CA LYS A 113 -4.15 -3.22 -16.13
C LYS A 113 -3.16 -4.32 -15.79
N VAL A 114 -2.43 -4.09 -14.71
CA VAL A 114 -1.50 -5.07 -14.15
C VAL A 114 -2.21 -5.82 -13.03
N LEU A 115 -2.41 -7.11 -13.24
CA LEU A 115 -2.96 -8.03 -12.25
C LEU A 115 -1.81 -8.90 -11.74
N TYR A 116 -1.46 -8.71 -10.48
CA TYR A 116 -0.48 -9.52 -9.79
C TYR A 116 -1.17 -10.37 -8.73
N ARG A 117 -0.95 -11.68 -8.77
CA ARG A 117 -1.55 -12.63 -7.85
C ARG A 117 -0.47 -13.53 -7.28
N TRP A 118 -0.48 -13.68 -5.97
CA TRP A 118 0.26 -14.72 -5.27
C TRP A 118 -0.66 -15.90 -5.02
N ASP A 119 -0.23 -17.09 -5.42
CA ASP A 119 -1.01 -18.31 -5.29
C ASP A 119 -0.55 -19.09 -4.03
N ASN A 120 -1.47 -19.28 -3.10
CA ASN A 120 -1.20 -20.00 -1.86
C ASN A 120 -1.45 -21.51 -1.96
N ASP A 121 -1.86 -22.02 -3.12
CA ASP A 121 -2.18 -23.44 -3.31
C ASP A 121 -0.93 -24.34 -3.41
N PHE A 122 0.27 -23.76 -3.46
CA PHE A 122 1.54 -24.51 -3.56
C PHE A 122 2.08 -25.07 -2.23
N GLY A 123 1.33 -24.94 -1.13
CA GLY A 123 1.76 -25.39 0.19
C GLY A 123 2.60 -24.37 0.97
N GLU A 124 3.10 -24.80 2.12
CA GLU A 124 4.00 -23.97 2.93
C GLU A 124 5.38 -23.93 2.28
N ILE A 125 5.92 -22.72 2.13
CA ILE A 125 7.32 -22.50 1.73
C ILE A 125 8.19 -22.44 2.99
N ASP A 126 9.31 -23.17 3.00
CA ASP A 126 10.21 -23.30 4.16
C ASP A 126 11.27 -22.18 4.22
N TYR A 127 11.02 -21.06 3.55
CA TYR A 127 11.85 -19.86 3.58
C TYR A 127 11.01 -18.60 3.67
N ARG A 128 11.64 -17.52 4.11
CA ARG A 128 11.06 -16.15 4.09
C ARG A 128 11.89 -15.29 3.16
N PHE A 129 11.24 -14.29 2.58
CA PHE A 129 11.91 -13.34 1.71
C PHE A 129 11.41 -11.93 1.94
N SER A 130 12.23 -10.95 1.57
CA SER A 130 11.83 -9.56 1.42
C SER A 130 12.58 -8.89 0.28
N PHE A 131 11.91 -7.93 -0.35
CA PHE A 131 12.50 -6.99 -1.28
C PHE A 131 12.26 -5.57 -0.77
N ASP A 132 13.34 -4.89 -0.41
CA ASP A 132 13.31 -3.48 -0.05
C ASP A 132 13.75 -2.65 -1.27
N TYR A 133 12.80 -1.88 -1.81
CA TYR A 133 13.00 -1.09 -3.02
C TYR A 133 13.41 0.34 -2.66
N SER A 134 14.45 0.86 -3.32
CA SER A 134 14.79 2.27 -3.41
C SER A 134 14.84 2.68 -4.88
N VAL A 135 13.83 3.40 -5.33
CA VAL A 135 13.66 3.70 -6.76
C VAL A 135 13.58 5.21 -6.96
N LYS A 136 14.38 5.71 -7.89
CA LYS A 136 14.33 7.11 -8.34
C LYS A 136 13.72 7.16 -9.72
N VAL A 137 12.67 7.97 -9.88
CA VAL A 137 11.93 8.11 -11.13
C VAL A 137 12.08 9.52 -11.68
N PRO A 138 12.02 9.72 -13.00
CA PRO A 138 11.92 11.05 -13.59
C PRO A 138 10.73 11.83 -12.98
N TYR A 139 10.92 13.09 -12.67
CA TYR A 139 9.84 13.96 -12.22
C TYR A 139 8.72 13.98 -13.28
N GLY A 140 7.48 13.86 -12.85
CA GLY A 140 6.32 13.71 -13.74
C GLY A 140 5.93 12.26 -14.08
N THR A 141 6.60 11.27 -13.48
CA THR A 141 6.24 9.85 -13.65
C THR A 141 5.02 9.51 -12.79
N LEU A 142 3.99 8.94 -13.40
CA LEU A 142 2.86 8.32 -12.71
C LEU A 142 3.33 7.12 -11.89
N VAL A 143 2.74 6.90 -10.70
CA VAL A 143 3.19 5.86 -9.78
C VAL A 143 2.02 5.02 -9.29
N ASP A 144 2.09 3.68 -9.45
CA ASP A 144 1.14 2.69 -8.91
C ASP A 144 1.86 1.60 -8.11
N ILE A 145 1.85 1.73 -6.80
CA ILE A 145 2.69 0.92 -5.90
C ILE A 145 1.82 0.11 -4.95
N SER A 146 2.21 -1.16 -4.73
CA SER A 146 1.62 -1.98 -3.69
C SER A 146 2.63 -2.91 -3.02
N THR A 147 2.49 -3.07 -1.69
CA THR A 147 3.17 -4.11 -0.91
C THR A 147 2.19 -4.75 0.07
N VAL A 148 2.54 -5.93 0.60
CA VAL A 148 1.62 -6.68 1.48
C VAL A 148 2.18 -6.77 2.90
N ASP A 149 3.44 -7.15 3.06
CA ASP A 149 4.00 -7.48 4.37
C ASP A 149 5.39 -6.85 4.61
N GLN A 150 5.72 -6.64 5.89
CA GLN A 150 7.04 -6.26 6.39
C GLN A 150 7.64 -4.96 5.84
N GLY A 151 6.87 -3.91 5.66
CA GLY A 151 7.44 -2.63 5.28
C GLY A 151 6.42 -1.55 4.98
N ASP A 152 6.90 -0.34 4.89
CA ASP A 152 6.09 0.84 4.56
C ASP A 152 6.26 1.20 3.07
N VAL A 153 5.27 1.88 2.53
CA VAL A 153 5.36 2.57 1.24
C VAL A 153 5.61 4.05 1.51
N ARG A 154 6.70 4.59 0.94
CA ARG A 154 7.04 6.01 1.00
C ARG A 154 7.26 6.54 -0.41
N ILE A 155 6.56 7.61 -0.77
CA ILE A 155 6.67 8.24 -2.09
C ILE A 155 6.91 9.74 -1.89
N ILE A 156 7.94 10.28 -2.52
CA ILE A 156 8.41 11.64 -2.30
C ILE A 156 8.57 12.37 -3.64
N ASP A 157 7.90 13.51 -3.77
CA ASP A 157 8.16 14.53 -4.82
C ASP A 157 8.18 13.98 -6.26
N THR A 158 7.18 13.18 -6.63
CA THR A 158 7.13 12.55 -7.97
C THR A 158 6.59 13.46 -9.07
N GLY A 159 5.88 14.54 -8.72
CA GLY A 159 5.38 15.54 -9.68
C GLY A 159 4.23 15.06 -10.57
N ALA A 160 3.65 13.89 -10.29
CA ALA A 160 2.52 13.34 -11.03
C ALA A 160 1.58 12.56 -10.11
N THR A 161 0.53 11.99 -10.67
CA THR A 161 -0.49 11.26 -9.93
C THR A 161 0.06 9.98 -9.31
N VAL A 162 -0.26 9.77 -8.03
CA VAL A 162 0.14 8.63 -7.22
C VAL A 162 -1.05 7.76 -6.83
N SER A 163 -0.88 6.45 -6.94
CA SER A 163 -1.71 5.42 -6.34
C SER A 163 -0.82 4.51 -5.48
N ALA A 164 -1.12 4.41 -4.17
CA ALA A 164 -0.32 3.63 -3.24
C ALA A 164 -1.18 2.77 -2.33
N SER A 165 -0.77 1.52 -2.10
CA SER A 165 -1.46 0.63 -1.18
C SER A 165 -0.50 -0.28 -0.41
N ASN A 166 -0.88 -0.56 0.83
CA ASN A 166 -0.18 -1.49 1.71
C ASN A 166 -1.19 -2.39 2.43
N VAL A 167 -0.76 -3.53 2.93
CA VAL A 167 -1.60 -4.33 3.81
C VAL A 167 -1.07 -4.25 5.25
N ASN A 168 0.17 -4.63 5.50
CA ASN A 168 0.77 -4.63 6.84
C ASN A 168 1.93 -3.62 6.90
N GLY A 169 1.59 -2.34 6.93
CA GLY A 169 2.49 -1.21 7.00
C GLY A 169 1.80 0.08 6.58
N SER A 170 2.46 1.17 6.78
CA SER A 170 1.92 2.50 6.51
C SER A 170 2.17 2.96 5.07
N VAL A 171 1.44 3.99 4.65
CA VAL A 171 1.62 4.69 3.38
C VAL A 171 1.90 6.15 3.68
N TYR A 172 3.08 6.63 3.27
CA TYR A 172 3.55 8.00 3.43
C TYR A 172 3.76 8.63 2.04
N LEU A 173 3.02 9.66 1.76
CA LEU A 173 3.10 10.42 0.52
C LEU A 173 3.54 11.85 0.84
N GLU A 174 4.76 12.21 0.47
CA GLU A 174 5.38 13.49 0.83
C GLU A 174 5.55 14.37 -0.40
N LYS A 175 5.09 15.62 -0.33
CA LYS A 175 5.16 16.61 -1.40
C LYS A 175 4.58 16.11 -2.73
N ILE A 176 3.40 15.51 -2.67
CA ILE A 176 2.72 14.95 -3.84
C ILE A 176 1.84 16.01 -4.49
N THR A 177 1.91 16.14 -5.82
CA THR A 177 1.06 17.07 -6.57
C THR A 177 -0.36 16.55 -6.74
N ALA A 178 -0.52 15.25 -7.00
CA ALA A 178 -1.82 14.61 -7.17
C ALA A 178 -1.84 13.17 -6.64
N VAL A 179 -2.96 12.75 -6.09
CA VAL A 179 -3.19 11.40 -5.58
C VAL A 179 -4.58 10.93 -5.98
N THR A 180 -4.70 9.70 -6.48
CA THR A 180 -6.01 9.07 -6.73
C THR A 180 -6.39 8.13 -5.61
N LYS A 181 -5.41 7.43 -5.04
CA LYS A 181 -5.63 6.49 -3.96
C LYS A 181 -4.43 6.38 -3.02
N ALA A 182 -4.69 6.42 -1.73
CA ALA A 182 -3.73 5.98 -0.71
C ALA A 182 -4.46 5.07 0.29
N SER A 183 -3.98 3.85 0.49
CA SER A 183 -4.69 2.89 1.33
C SER A 183 -3.76 1.96 2.11
N SER A 184 -4.19 1.60 3.31
CA SER A 184 -3.58 0.54 4.10
C SER A 184 -4.67 -0.40 4.67
N VAL A 185 -4.27 -1.55 5.19
CA VAL A 185 -5.13 -2.34 6.08
C VAL A 185 -4.70 -2.15 7.53
N ASN A 186 -3.42 -2.36 7.83
CA ASN A 186 -2.87 -2.23 9.17
C ASN A 186 -1.73 -1.20 9.15
N GLY A 187 -2.08 0.09 9.13
CA GLY A 187 -1.12 1.17 9.13
C GLY A 187 -1.75 2.54 8.92
N VAL A 188 -0.95 3.57 9.12
CA VAL A 188 -1.33 4.96 8.90
C VAL A 188 -1.30 5.28 7.41
N VAL A 189 -2.23 6.10 6.96
CA VAL A 189 -2.16 6.76 5.65
C VAL A 189 -1.88 8.23 5.90
N GLU A 190 -0.69 8.69 5.51
CA GLU A 190 -0.29 10.10 5.64
C GLU A 190 0.07 10.66 4.27
N CYS A 191 -0.50 11.83 3.93
CA CYS A 191 -0.28 12.45 2.63
C CYS A 191 -0.19 13.97 2.75
N GLU A 192 0.88 14.52 2.20
CA GLU A 192 1.07 15.95 1.97
C GLU A 192 0.88 16.25 0.49
N ILE A 193 -0.24 16.89 0.15
CA ILE A 193 -0.58 17.33 -1.22
C ILE A 193 -0.15 18.79 -1.34
N THR A 194 0.68 19.09 -2.35
CA THR A 194 1.27 20.43 -2.52
C THR A 194 0.48 21.33 -3.47
N GLU A 195 -0.33 20.75 -4.33
CA GLU A 195 -1.17 21.49 -5.27
C GLU A 195 -2.66 21.25 -4.98
N LYS A 196 -3.51 22.19 -5.38
CA LYS A 196 -4.95 22.02 -5.26
C LYS A 196 -5.38 20.78 -6.06
N PRO A 197 -6.03 19.79 -5.43
CA PRO A 197 -6.54 18.62 -6.15
C PRO A 197 -7.50 19.01 -7.27
N ILE A 198 -7.32 18.40 -8.44
CA ILE A 198 -8.15 18.58 -9.62
C ILE A 198 -8.93 17.31 -9.99
N ASP A 199 -8.56 16.18 -9.39
CA ASP A 199 -9.19 14.88 -9.57
C ASP A 199 -9.70 14.34 -8.22
N ASP A 200 -10.63 13.45 -8.32
CA ASP A 200 -11.20 12.73 -7.18
C ASP A 200 -10.13 11.85 -6.52
N CYS A 201 -10.13 11.78 -5.18
CA CYS A 201 -9.16 10.99 -4.43
C CYS A 201 -9.80 10.22 -3.26
N SER A 202 -9.16 9.11 -2.88
CA SER A 202 -9.62 8.26 -1.80
C SER A 202 -8.50 7.86 -0.84
N PHE A 203 -8.80 7.93 0.46
CA PHE A 203 -7.90 7.60 1.56
C PHE A 203 -8.57 6.58 2.45
N ASN A 204 -7.97 5.39 2.57
CA ASN A 204 -8.61 4.29 3.27
C ASN A 204 -7.62 3.55 4.17
N THR A 205 -8.08 3.18 5.36
CA THR A 205 -7.39 2.19 6.20
C THR A 205 -8.41 1.34 6.95
N ILE A 206 -7.99 0.25 7.56
CA ILE A 206 -8.84 -0.51 8.49
C ILE A 206 -8.40 -0.21 9.92
N ASN A 207 -7.11 -0.36 10.21
CA ASN A 207 -6.53 -0.14 11.52
C ASN A 207 -5.42 0.90 11.43
N GLY A 208 -5.77 2.17 11.61
CA GLY A 208 -4.84 3.28 11.57
C GLY A 208 -5.54 4.61 11.34
N ASP A 209 -4.79 5.68 11.50
CA ASP A 209 -5.27 7.03 11.22
C ASP A 209 -5.06 7.39 9.75
N ILE A 210 -5.86 8.35 9.28
CA ILE A 210 -5.68 9.01 7.99
C ILE A 210 -5.35 10.48 8.26
N ARG A 211 -4.17 10.93 7.83
CA ARG A 211 -3.68 12.30 8.03
C ARG A 211 -3.35 12.92 6.69
N ILE A 212 -4.16 13.89 6.26
CA ILE A 212 -4.01 14.55 4.97
C ILE A 212 -3.77 16.04 5.19
N THR A 213 -2.71 16.55 4.58
CA THR A 213 -2.41 17.98 4.52
C THR A 213 -2.57 18.46 3.08
N THR A 214 -3.31 19.54 2.88
CA THR A 214 -3.58 20.10 1.53
C THR A 214 -3.40 21.62 1.55
N PRO A 215 -3.20 22.26 0.39
CA PRO A 215 -3.18 23.70 0.29
C PRO A 215 -4.45 24.36 0.84
N SER A 216 -4.32 25.57 1.38
CA SER A 216 -5.41 26.33 1.99
C SER A 216 -6.56 26.67 1.03
N ASN A 217 -6.33 26.63 -0.27
CA ASN A 217 -7.33 26.86 -1.34
C ASN A 217 -8.05 25.57 -1.78
N LEU A 218 -8.06 24.53 -0.96
CA LEU A 218 -8.81 23.30 -1.23
C LEU A 218 -10.29 23.60 -1.51
N SER A 219 -10.83 22.91 -2.51
CA SER A 219 -12.24 22.97 -2.91
C SER A 219 -12.75 21.56 -3.18
N ALA A 220 -13.42 20.96 -2.20
CA ALA A 220 -13.80 19.57 -2.24
C ALA A 220 -15.14 19.28 -1.55
N ASP A 221 -15.85 18.26 -2.04
CA ASP A 221 -16.90 17.57 -1.33
C ASP A 221 -16.29 16.37 -0.62
N VAL A 222 -16.28 16.40 0.71
CA VAL A 222 -15.66 15.37 1.54
C VAL A 222 -16.72 14.44 2.09
N SER A 223 -16.57 13.15 1.82
CA SER A 223 -17.37 12.07 2.41
C SER A 223 -16.47 11.21 3.32
N TYR A 224 -17.00 10.80 4.46
CA TYR A 224 -16.24 9.95 5.37
C TYR A 224 -17.08 8.87 6.02
N ASP A 225 -16.43 7.76 6.36
CA ASP A 225 -17.00 6.61 7.04
C ASP A 225 -16.01 6.12 8.11
N ALA A 226 -16.39 6.22 9.38
CA ALA A 226 -15.61 5.72 10.51
C ALA A 226 -16.51 4.87 11.42
N MET A 227 -16.04 3.68 11.80
CA MET A 227 -16.75 2.87 12.78
C MET A 227 -16.33 3.25 14.21
N HIS A 228 -15.03 3.37 14.44
CA HIS A 228 -14.41 3.74 15.71
C HIS A 228 -13.36 4.82 15.47
N GLY A 229 -13.79 6.09 15.48
CA GLY A 229 -12.94 7.24 15.23
C GLY A 229 -13.74 8.49 14.87
N SER A 230 -13.05 9.59 14.73
CA SER A 230 -13.63 10.90 14.46
C SER A 230 -12.96 11.55 13.26
N PHE A 231 -13.66 12.50 12.62
CA PHE A 231 -13.11 13.33 11.55
C PHE A 231 -12.80 14.73 12.11
N TYR A 232 -11.57 15.19 11.88
CA TYR A 232 -11.09 16.50 12.31
C TYR A 232 -10.63 17.31 11.11
N THR A 233 -10.98 18.60 11.08
CA THR A 233 -10.49 19.54 10.07
C THR A 233 -10.37 20.95 10.63
N ASP A 234 -9.45 21.73 10.10
CA ASP A 234 -9.30 23.18 10.36
C ASP A 234 -9.85 24.03 9.19
N PHE A 235 -10.41 23.40 8.17
CA PHE A 235 -11.12 24.10 7.10
C PHE A 235 -12.51 24.59 7.54
N ASP A 236 -12.96 25.69 6.94
CA ASP A 236 -14.34 26.12 7.04
C ASP A 236 -15.22 25.17 6.21
N ILE A 237 -16.25 24.61 6.84
CA ILE A 237 -17.08 23.58 6.22
C ILE A 237 -18.55 23.99 6.09
N GLN A 238 -19.19 23.53 5.04
CA GLN A 238 -20.64 23.53 4.88
C GLN A 238 -21.16 22.10 4.96
N ILE A 239 -21.98 21.80 5.96
CA ILE A 239 -22.60 20.48 6.09
C ILE A 239 -23.56 20.24 4.92
N LEU A 240 -23.39 19.10 4.25
CA LEU A 240 -24.26 18.66 3.17
C LEU A 240 -25.25 17.59 3.66
N PRO A 241 -26.44 17.45 3.01
CA PRO A 241 -27.27 16.27 3.23
C PRO A 241 -26.47 15.02 2.90
N GLY A 242 -26.35 14.10 3.89
CA GLY A 242 -25.56 12.88 3.69
C GLY A 242 -26.02 12.09 2.46
N ARG A 243 -25.07 11.54 1.74
CA ARG A 243 -25.33 10.70 0.56
C ARG A 243 -26.04 9.42 1.02
N ILE A 244 -27.15 9.10 0.38
CA ILE A 244 -27.88 7.86 0.61
C ILE A 244 -27.47 6.88 -0.47
N GLU A 245 -26.74 5.85 -0.09
CA GLU A 245 -26.42 4.72 -0.96
C GLU A 245 -27.45 3.62 -0.76
N ARG A 246 -27.99 3.09 -1.86
CA ARG A 246 -28.89 1.94 -1.86
C ARG A 246 -28.17 0.77 -2.49
N THR A 247 -27.87 -0.22 -1.70
CA THR A 247 -27.37 -1.52 -2.20
C THR A 247 -28.53 -2.50 -2.25
N LYS A 248 -28.75 -3.11 -3.41
CA LYS A 248 -29.76 -4.14 -3.58
C LYS A 248 -29.08 -5.50 -3.46
N GLU A 249 -29.39 -6.24 -2.43
CA GLU A 249 -28.95 -7.63 -2.24
C GLU A 249 -30.10 -8.57 -2.54
N SER A 250 -29.90 -9.51 -3.47
CA SER A 250 -30.88 -10.55 -3.78
C SER A 250 -30.46 -11.85 -3.07
N SER A 251 -31.24 -12.28 -2.11
CA SER A 251 -31.06 -13.55 -1.41
C SER A 251 -32.13 -14.56 -1.81
N LYS A 252 -32.00 -15.83 -1.39
CA LYS A 252 -33.03 -16.86 -1.58
C LYS A 252 -34.38 -16.51 -0.93
N ASN A 253 -34.39 -15.57 0.03
CA ASN A 253 -35.56 -15.15 0.81
C ASN A 253 -36.17 -13.83 0.33
N GLY A 254 -35.70 -13.24 -0.77
CA GLY A 254 -36.24 -12.00 -1.32
C GLY A 254 -35.16 -10.95 -1.64
N THR A 255 -35.63 -9.72 -1.91
CA THR A 255 -34.79 -8.58 -2.16
C THR A 255 -34.69 -7.72 -0.92
N GLU A 256 -33.46 -7.47 -0.45
CA GLU A 256 -33.18 -6.56 0.66
C GLU A 256 -32.53 -5.28 0.11
N TYR A 257 -32.91 -4.13 0.66
CA TYR A 257 -32.31 -2.85 0.35
C TYR A 257 -31.56 -2.34 1.58
N LYS A 258 -30.21 -2.32 1.49
CA LYS A 258 -29.38 -1.67 2.50
C LYS A 258 -29.28 -0.18 2.16
N ILE A 259 -29.60 0.67 3.11
CA ILE A 259 -29.51 2.13 2.99
C ILE A 259 -28.42 2.60 3.93
N GLU A 260 -27.33 3.10 3.39
CA GLU A 260 -26.24 3.71 4.14
C GLU A 260 -26.27 5.23 3.94
N LYS A 261 -26.04 5.97 5.01
CA LYS A 261 -25.96 7.42 4.99
C LYS A 261 -24.57 7.82 5.49
N ASN A 262 -23.70 8.19 4.56
CA ASN A 262 -22.39 8.69 4.89
C ASN A 262 -22.44 10.21 5.13
N PRO A 263 -21.87 10.69 6.24
CA PRO A 263 -21.72 12.12 6.48
C PRO A 263 -20.93 12.79 5.35
N GLN A 264 -21.37 13.99 4.98
CA GLN A 264 -20.74 14.79 3.93
C GLN A 264 -20.65 16.25 4.33
N PHE A 265 -19.57 16.89 3.92
CA PHE A 265 -19.42 18.33 4.01
C PHE A 265 -18.64 18.89 2.82
N ARG A 266 -18.81 20.17 2.55
CA ARG A 266 -18.14 20.90 1.47
C ARG A 266 -17.11 21.86 2.03
N ILE A 267 -15.96 21.91 1.37
CA ILE A 267 -14.92 22.92 1.54
C ILE A 267 -14.88 23.72 0.22
N GLY A 268 -14.91 25.06 0.32
CA GLY A 268 -14.92 25.92 -0.87
C GLY A 268 -16.13 25.69 -1.78
N ALA A 269 -15.89 25.49 -3.07
CA ALA A 269 -16.96 25.29 -4.08
C ALA A 269 -17.32 23.80 -4.32
N GLY A 270 -16.56 22.83 -3.78
CA GLY A 270 -16.84 21.40 -3.96
C GLY A 270 -16.45 20.90 -5.35
N GLU A 271 -15.26 21.22 -5.83
CA GLU A 271 -14.84 20.93 -7.21
C GLU A 271 -14.44 19.47 -7.44
N VAL A 272 -13.93 18.81 -6.40
CA VAL A 272 -13.51 17.40 -6.44
C VAL A 272 -14.16 16.62 -5.30
N ASN A 273 -14.18 15.30 -5.39
CA ASN A 273 -14.64 14.45 -4.30
C ASN A 273 -13.44 13.86 -3.56
N MET A 274 -13.48 13.89 -2.22
CA MET A 274 -12.51 13.25 -1.35
C MET A 274 -13.23 12.24 -0.44
N TRP A 275 -12.80 10.98 -0.51
CA TRP A 275 -13.39 9.91 0.31
C TRP A 275 -12.38 9.46 1.37
N PHE A 276 -12.85 9.40 2.61
CA PHE A 276 -12.09 8.94 3.76
C PHE A 276 -12.80 7.75 4.39
N LYS A 277 -12.08 6.66 4.63
CA LYS A 277 -12.66 5.50 5.29
C LYS A 277 -11.66 4.84 6.23
N THR A 278 -12.11 4.65 7.49
CA THR A 278 -11.38 3.82 8.45
C THR A 278 -12.37 2.98 9.29
N ILE A 279 -11.92 1.88 9.86
CA ILE A 279 -12.68 1.17 10.89
C ILE A 279 -12.22 1.60 12.28
N ASN A 280 -10.91 1.61 12.51
CA ASN A 280 -10.31 1.93 13.80
C ASN A 280 -9.22 3.00 13.60
N GLY A 281 -9.53 4.26 13.87
CA GLY A 281 -8.61 5.36 13.78
C GLY A 281 -9.31 6.70 13.47
N ASP A 282 -8.58 7.78 13.62
CA ASP A 282 -9.05 9.12 13.33
C ASP A 282 -8.72 9.56 11.91
N MET A 283 -9.53 10.44 11.35
CA MET A 283 -9.32 11.08 10.05
C MET A 283 -9.06 12.57 10.26
N ILE A 284 -7.96 13.06 9.75
CA ILE A 284 -7.48 14.42 9.99
C ILE A 284 -7.17 15.06 8.62
N LEU A 285 -7.89 16.10 8.27
CA LEU A 285 -7.66 16.91 7.07
C LEU A 285 -7.26 18.32 7.47
N ARG A 286 -6.04 18.76 7.15
CA ARG A 286 -5.48 20.05 7.58
C ARG A 286 -5.00 20.89 6.41
N ARG A 287 -4.94 22.20 6.65
CA ARG A 287 -4.28 23.17 5.78
C ARG A 287 -2.76 23.03 5.92
N ALA A 288 -2.05 23.13 4.81
CA ALA A 288 -0.62 23.36 4.82
C ALA A 288 -0.35 24.77 5.43
N ASN A 289 0.67 24.85 6.28
CA ASN A 289 1.11 26.11 6.92
C ASN A 289 1.78 27.05 5.92
#